data_b948743044af9bc46d59b40a14a5243d
#
_entry.id   b948743044af9bc46d59b40a14a5243d
#
_cell.length_a   1.000
_cell.length_b   1.000
_cell.length_c   1.000
_cell.angle_alpha   90.00
_cell.angle_beta   90.00
_cell.angle_gamma   90.00
#
_symmetry.space_group_name_H-M   'P 1'
#
loop_
_entity.id
_entity.type
_entity.pdbx_description
1 polymer ?
#
loop_
_entity_poly.entity_id
_entity_poly.type
_entity_poly.pdbx_seq_one_letter_code
_entity_poly.pdbx_strand_id
1 'polypeptide(L)'
;LGNDYYLAHIYRTLFWWTRPTHTTVLGDLLGSQWIDDDEFSWRSERYWTRVFRGGERVDDKITRTGATEGAIAEKQDLEPLGPNSDPAWPRRVINIAGNHDIGYAGDASEARMERFEREFGRANWDIRFQHPPIDPGSGGSVVAAETDKSVITPTLHLINLNTLIFDTPALSEAAQSHSYNYLNDLISKRLYPVEDRSTFTLLLTHLPLHKEEGVCTDGPYFTFHEDDDEEGPDGIPRWKEGGLREQNHLSDFISASGILEGIFGMTGNDNAFGGGQGRKGLILTGHDHTGCDAVHFVNHTKEVEEEKQEEGTSGGTPSQSWKWAAKRYTESNVQSETPSIREVTLRSMMGEFGGNAGLLSAWFDVDAGEWDYEITMCPAGVQHIWWAVHVLALVTLIVSLLWVVLRLVGPAEVSTKDGVQKNSSPIKKGQSHAEKIPKQEKTTE
;
A
#
# COMPACT_ATOMS: atom_id res chain seq x y z
N LEU A 1 -21.61 5.44 1.50
CA LEU A 1 -22.14 4.49 0.48
C LEU A 1 -21.55 4.74 -0.90
N GLY A 2 -21.53 5.97 -1.41
CA GLY A 2 -21.01 6.28 -2.74
C GLY A 2 -19.53 5.95 -2.90
N ASN A 3 -18.71 6.31 -1.93
CA ASN A 3 -17.28 6.00 -1.93
C ASN A 3 -16.99 4.51 -1.99
N ASP A 4 -17.75 3.66 -1.30
CA ASP A 4 -17.50 2.21 -1.30
C ASP A 4 -17.56 1.62 -2.71
N TYR A 5 -18.52 2.07 -3.54
CA TYR A 5 -18.64 1.57 -4.92
C TYR A 5 -17.51 2.07 -5.83
N TYR A 6 -17.05 3.30 -5.59
CA TYR A 6 -15.92 3.85 -6.31
C TYR A 6 -14.60 3.12 -5.93
N LEU A 7 -14.32 2.93 -4.64
CA LEU A 7 -13.18 2.16 -4.17
C LEU A 7 -13.22 0.71 -4.67
N ALA A 8 -14.42 0.09 -4.62
CA ALA A 8 -14.64 -1.23 -5.17
C ALA A 8 -14.37 -1.32 -6.68
N HIS A 9 -14.70 -0.27 -7.43
CA HIS A 9 -14.40 -0.21 -8.85
C HIS A 9 -12.88 -0.19 -9.09
N ILE A 10 -12.13 0.65 -8.37
CA ILE A 10 -10.67 0.72 -8.46
C ILE A 10 -10.06 -0.65 -8.15
N TYR A 11 -10.38 -1.20 -6.97
CA TYR A 11 -9.84 -2.50 -6.55
C TYR A 11 -10.10 -3.61 -7.57
N ARG A 12 -11.37 -3.79 -7.98
CA ARG A 12 -11.76 -4.86 -8.91
C ARG A 12 -11.14 -4.70 -10.28
N THR A 13 -11.06 -3.47 -10.78
CA THR A 13 -10.45 -3.19 -12.08
C THR A 13 -8.98 -3.56 -12.06
N LEU A 14 -8.24 -3.08 -11.08
CA LEU A 14 -6.82 -3.38 -10.94
C LEU A 14 -6.57 -4.86 -10.67
N PHE A 15 -7.34 -5.47 -9.77
CA PHE A 15 -7.26 -6.90 -9.47
C PHE A 15 -7.47 -7.76 -10.72
N TRP A 16 -8.46 -7.41 -11.54
CA TRP A 16 -8.73 -8.13 -12.80
C TRP A 16 -7.61 -7.96 -13.84
N TRP A 17 -7.04 -6.77 -13.93
CA TRP A 17 -5.98 -6.46 -14.89
C TRP A 17 -4.63 -7.06 -14.49
N THR A 18 -4.23 -6.91 -13.22
CA THR A 18 -2.89 -7.24 -12.75
C THR A 18 -2.79 -8.63 -12.17
N ARG A 19 -3.93 -9.21 -11.70
CA ARG A 19 -3.98 -10.51 -11.01
C ARG A 19 -2.91 -10.61 -9.93
N PRO A 20 -2.91 -9.74 -8.94
CA PRO A 20 -1.87 -9.70 -7.94
C PRO A 20 -1.86 -10.98 -7.12
N THR A 21 -0.69 -11.38 -6.65
CA THR A 21 -0.53 -12.50 -5.71
C THR A 21 -0.93 -12.12 -4.30
N HIS A 22 -0.76 -10.84 -3.93
CA HIS A 22 -1.07 -10.29 -2.62
C HIS A 22 -1.72 -8.92 -2.77
N THR A 23 -2.58 -8.56 -1.83
CA THR A 23 -3.20 -7.25 -1.74
C THR A 23 -2.95 -6.67 -0.36
N THR A 24 -2.51 -5.41 -0.27
CA THR A 24 -2.34 -4.70 1.00
C THR A 24 -3.06 -3.36 0.97
N VAL A 25 -3.55 -2.94 2.15
CA VAL A 25 -4.12 -1.60 2.38
C VAL A 25 -3.32 -0.96 3.50
N LEU A 26 -2.70 0.18 3.23
CA LEU A 26 -1.72 0.81 4.10
C LEU A 26 -2.36 1.75 5.16
N GLY A 27 -3.50 1.36 5.69
CA GLY A 27 -4.19 2.05 6.77
C GLY A 27 -5.37 2.91 6.33
N ASP A 28 -6.03 3.52 7.30
CA ASP A 28 -7.21 4.38 7.15
C ASP A 28 -8.39 3.68 6.44
N LEU A 29 -8.72 2.50 6.96
CA LEU A 29 -9.71 1.61 6.36
C LEU A 29 -11.14 2.14 6.52
N LEU A 30 -11.42 2.82 7.65
CA LEU A 30 -12.78 3.19 8.06
C LEU A 30 -13.03 4.70 8.20
N GLY A 31 -12.03 5.52 8.23
CA GLY A 31 -12.13 6.98 8.16
C GLY A 31 -12.48 7.71 9.46
N SER A 32 -12.56 7.06 10.63
CA SER A 32 -12.59 7.73 11.93
C SER A 32 -12.44 6.74 13.10
N GLN A 33 -11.47 6.98 13.96
CA GLN A 33 -11.25 6.24 15.21
C GLN A 33 -12.28 6.56 16.30
N TRP A 34 -13.04 7.65 16.15
CA TRP A 34 -13.98 8.16 17.15
C TRP A 34 -15.38 7.56 17.10
N ILE A 35 -15.65 6.69 16.12
CA ILE A 35 -16.93 5.98 16.00
C ILE A 35 -17.06 4.90 17.06
N ASP A 36 -18.30 4.61 17.45
CA ASP A 36 -18.63 3.51 18.36
C ASP A 36 -18.41 2.13 17.69
N ASP A 37 -18.51 1.08 18.49
CA ASP A 37 -18.24 -0.28 18.03
C ASP A 37 -19.27 -0.82 17.02
N ASP A 38 -20.53 -0.39 17.14
CA ASP A 38 -21.59 -0.78 16.21
C ASP A 38 -21.34 -0.18 14.82
N GLU A 39 -21.01 1.12 14.76
CA GLU A 39 -20.66 1.79 13.51
C GLU A 39 -19.34 1.25 12.94
N PHE A 40 -18.37 0.93 13.80
CA PHE A 40 -17.11 0.30 13.37
C PHE A 40 -17.37 -1.05 12.70
N SER A 41 -18.14 -1.92 13.34
CA SER A 41 -18.51 -3.23 12.78
C SER A 41 -19.33 -3.09 11.49
N TRP A 42 -20.28 -2.15 11.43
CA TRP A 42 -21.05 -1.89 10.22
C TRP A 42 -20.19 -1.38 9.04
N ARG A 43 -19.20 -0.51 9.31
CA ARG A 43 -18.26 -0.06 8.29
C ARG A 43 -17.33 -1.18 7.84
N SER A 44 -16.87 -2.03 8.77
CA SER A 44 -16.07 -3.22 8.48
C SER A 44 -16.83 -4.21 7.58
N GLU A 45 -18.13 -4.45 7.86
CA GLU A 45 -18.97 -5.26 7.00
C GLU A 45 -19.03 -4.71 5.57
N ARG A 46 -19.17 -3.38 5.43
CA ARG A 46 -19.16 -2.72 4.11
C ARG A 46 -17.82 -2.84 3.41
N TYR A 47 -16.71 -2.71 4.15
CA TYR A 47 -15.36 -2.93 3.64
C TYR A 47 -15.25 -4.31 2.99
N TRP A 48 -15.65 -5.37 3.69
CA TRP A 48 -15.57 -6.75 3.21
C TRP A 48 -16.62 -7.12 2.16
N THR A 49 -17.84 -6.63 2.29
CA THR A 49 -18.93 -7.03 1.40
C THR A 49 -19.04 -6.18 0.13
N ARG A 50 -18.52 -4.97 0.13
CA ARG A 50 -18.60 -4.04 -1.00
C ARG A 50 -17.28 -3.74 -1.63
N VAL A 51 -16.32 -3.20 -0.87
CA VAL A 51 -15.01 -2.78 -1.43
C VAL A 51 -14.21 -4.01 -1.83
N PHE A 52 -13.90 -4.87 -0.88
CA PHE A 52 -13.11 -6.09 -1.07
C PHE A 52 -13.98 -7.34 -1.17
N ARG A 53 -15.07 -7.26 -1.92
CA ARG A 53 -16.02 -8.37 -2.04
C ARG A 53 -15.35 -9.65 -2.52
N GLY A 54 -15.42 -10.70 -1.67
CA GLY A 54 -14.76 -11.98 -1.91
C GLY A 54 -13.34 -12.05 -1.36
N GLY A 55 -12.87 -10.94 -0.78
CA GLY A 55 -11.67 -10.91 0.04
C GLY A 55 -11.93 -11.35 1.48
N GLU A 56 -10.87 -11.65 2.18
CA GLU A 56 -10.87 -12.07 3.58
C GLU A 56 -9.65 -11.51 4.30
N ARG A 57 -9.74 -11.33 5.63
CA ARG A 57 -8.58 -10.96 6.44
C ARG A 57 -7.57 -12.11 6.48
N VAL A 58 -6.31 -11.81 6.77
CA VAL A 58 -5.31 -12.84 7.01
C VAL A 58 -5.65 -13.59 8.31
N ASP A 59 -5.65 -14.91 8.26
CA ASP A 59 -6.00 -15.77 9.41
C ASP A 59 -4.96 -15.64 10.53
N ASP A 60 -5.42 -15.64 11.79
CA ASP A 60 -4.56 -15.55 12.98
C ASP A 60 -3.56 -16.71 13.09
N LYS A 61 -3.82 -17.83 12.41
CA LYS A 61 -2.87 -18.95 12.30
C LYS A 61 -1.64 -18.62 11.45
N ILE A 62 -1.78 -17.65 10.54
CA ILE A 62 -0.70 -17.17 9.67
C ILE A 62 0.08 -16.07 10.39
N THR A 63 -0.62 -15.20 11.13
CA THR A 63 -0.05 -14.01 11.77
C THR A 63 0.45 -14.28 13.21
N ARG A 64 0.87 -15.51 13.51
CA ARG A 64 1.24 -15.97 14.87
C ARG A 64 2.40 -15.20 15.50
N THR A 65 3.32 -14.66 14.70
CA THR A 65 4.45 -13.86 15.20
C THR A 65 4.01 -12.62 15.97
N GLY A 66 2.79 -12.11 15.72
CA GLY A 66 2.17 -11.00 16.46
C GLY A 66 1.35 -11.40 17.69
N ALA A 67 1.33 -12.69 18.09
CA ALA A 67 0.57 -13.13 19.25
C ALA A 67 1.24 -12.73 20.57
N THR A 68 0.42 -12.26 21.54
CA THR A 68 0.87 -11.73 22.84
C THR A 68 1.37 -12.80 23.82
N GLU A 69 0.93 -14.07 23.69
CA GLU A 69 1.22 -15.11 24.66
C GLU A 69 1.81 -16.37 24.01
N GLY A 70 2.99 -16.80 24.52
CA GLY A 70 3.43 -18.19 24.55
C GLY A 70 3.67 -18.91 23.24
N ALA A 71 3.35 -18.33 22.14
CA ALA A 71 3.64 -18.86 20.83
C ALA A 71 5.04 -18.42 20.34
N ILE A 72 6.06 -18.64 21.17
CA ILE A 72 7.41 -18.82 20.64
C ILE A 72 7.34 -20.10 19.81
N ALA A 73 6.78 -19.98 18.63
CA ALA A 73 6.78 -21.08 17.70
C ALA A 73 8.22 -21.27 17.24
N GLU A 74 8.80 -22.39 17.60
CA GLU A 74 10.04 -22.92 17.01
C GLU A 74 9.91 -23.12 15.48
N LYS A 75 8.73 -22.90 14.92
CA LYS A 75 8.49 -22.84 13.49
C LYS A 75 8.39 -21.39 13.04
N GLN A 76 9.41 -20.95 12.32
CA GLN A 76 9.30 -19.79 11.45
C GLN A 76 8.01 -19.93 10.62
N ASP A 77 7.18 -18.89 10.62
CA ASP A 77 6.01 -18.87 9.75
C ASP A 77 6.50 -18.74 8.31
N LEU A 78 6.61 -19.88 7.64
CA LEU A 78 7.08 -20.00 6.27
C LEU A 78 5.90 -20.35 5.38
N GLU A 79 5.69 -19.57 4.36
CA GLU A 79 4.73 -19.84 3.30
C GLU A 79 5.46 -20.11 1.97
N PRO A 80 5.00 -21.08 1.18
CA PRO A 80 5.59 -21.32 -0.13
C PRO A 80 5.30 -20.16 -1.09
N LEU A 81 6.33 -19.76 -1.86
CA LEU A 81 6.22 -18.83 -2.98
C LEU A 81 6.27 -19.57 -4.31
N GLY A 82 5.62 -19.03 -5.35
CA GLY A 82 5.62 -19.61 -6.68
C GLY A 82 4.59 -20.73 -6.88
N PRO A 83 4.93 -21.83 -7.60
CA PRO A 83 3.92 -22.82 -8.01
C PRO A 83 3.19 -23.54 -6.88
N ASN A 84 3.81 -23.58 -5.70
CA ASN A 84 3.29 -24.24 -4.50
C ASN A 84 2.63 -23.27 -3.51
N SER A 85 2.46 -21.98 -3.88
CA SER A 85 1.83 -20.99 -3.03
C SER A 85 0.37 -21.36 -2.74
N ASP A 86 -0.09 -21.00 -1.53
CA ASP A 86 -1.49 -21.17 -1.15
C ASP A 86 -2.37 -20.32 -2.09
N PRO A 87 -3.32 -20.95 -2.83
CA PRO A 87 -4.19 -20.24 -3.77
C PRO A 87 -5.15 -19.26 -3.10
N ALA A 88 -5.21 -19.22 -1.78
CA ALA A 88 -6.01 -18.25 -1.04
C ALA A 88 -5.35 -16.88 -0.93
N TRP A 89 -4.03 -16.75 -1.08
CA TRP A 89 -3.31 -15.48 -0.92
C TRP A 89 -3.87 -14.33 -1.77
N PRO A 90 -4.24 -14.50 -3.04
CA PRO A 90 -4.83 -13.41 -3.82
C PRO A 90 -6.12 -12.83 -3.24
N ARG A 91 -6.85 -13.59 -2.39
CA ARG A 91 -8.08 -13.13 -1.72
C ARG A 91 -7.82 -12.55 -0.32
N ARG A 92 -6.70 -12.88 0.30
CA ARG A 92 -6.31 -12.31 1.59
C ARG A 92 -5.88 -10.87 1.42
N VAL A 93 -6.50 -9.99 2.19
CA VAL A 93 -6.13 -8.57 2.23
C VAL A 93 -5.33 -8.32 3.50
N ILE A 94 -4.08 -7.87 3.30
CA ILE A 94 -3.19 -7.48 4.38
C ILE A 94 -3.54 -6.05 4.77
N ASN A 95 -4.06 -5.86 5.97
CA ASN A 95 -4.49 -4.57 6.48
C ASN A 95 -3.48 -4.02 7.47
N ILE A 96 -3.09 -2.78 7.25
CA ILE A 96 -2.25 -2.00 8.16
C ILE A 96 -3.18 -1.10 8.97
N ALA A 97 -2.92 -0.94 10.26
CA ALA A 97 -3.69 0.00 11.06
C ALA A 97 -3.32 1.45 10.71
N GLY A 98 -4.31 2.28 10.42
CA GLY A 98 -4.18 3.71 10.20
C GLY A 98 -4.66 4.53 11.40
N ASN A 99 -4.31 5.82 11.43
CA ASN A 99 -4.72 6.70 12.52
C ASN A 99 -6.25 6.91 12.58
N HIS A 100 -6.94 6.83 11.44
CA HIS A 100 -8.40 6.85 11.41
C HIS A 100 -9.05 5.52 11.82
N ASP A 101 -8.27 4.46 12.03
CA ASP A 101 -8.76 3.17 12.52
C ASP A 101 -8.61 3.03 14.03
N ILE A 102 -7.44 3.39 14.58
CA ILE A 102 -7.08 3.17 15.99
C ILE A 102 -6.66 4.41 16.76
N GLY A 103 -6.36 5.52 16.07
CA GLY A 103 -5.79 6.75 16.63
C GLY A 103 -4.27 6.78 16.59
N TYR A 104 -3.70 7.88 17.07
CA TYR A 104 -2.27 7.99 17.35
C TYR A 104 -1.98 7.59 18.81
N ALA A 105 -0.72 7.57 19.20
CA ALA A 105 -0.33 7.14 20.54
C ALA A 105 -1.15 7.79 21.68
N GLY A 106 -1.43 9.09 21.58
CA GLY A 106 -2.14 9.83 22.64
C GLY A 106 -3.63 9.51 22.77
N ASP A 107 -4.23 8.83 21.78
CA ASP A 107 -5.64 8.45 21.80
C ASP A 107 -5.89 6.95 21.43
N ALA A 108 -4.89 6.22 21.04
CA ALA A 108 -5.00 4.79 20.81
C ALA A 108 -5.19 4.03 22.13
N SER A 109 -6.31 3.30 22.25
CA SER A 109 -6.62 2.46 23.41
C SER A 109 -6.55 0.96 23.06
N GLU A 110 -6.45 0.12 24.09
CA GLU A 110 -6.53 -1.34 23.92
C GLU A 110 -7.82 -1.76 23.23
N ALA A 111 -8.96 -1.17 23.61
CA ALA A 111 -10.25 -1.48 23.00
C ALA A 111 -10.28 -1.15 21.48
N ARG A 112 -9.66 -0.03 21.07
CA ARG A 112 -9.55 0.33 19.64
C ARG A 112 -8.64 -0.64 18.88
N MET A 113 -7.56 -1.07 19.52
CA MET A 113 -6.68 -2.09 18.95
C MET A 113 -7.41 -3.44 18.80
N GLU A 114 -8.09 -3.91 19.85
CA GLU A 114 -8.83 -5.16 19.84
C GLU A 114 -9.94 -5.18 18.77
N ARG A 115 -10.73 -4.10 18.64
CA ARG A 115 -11.77 -4.03 17.60
C ARG A 115 -11.17 -4.03 16.19
N PHE A 116 -10.04 -3.35 15.97
CA PHE A 116 -9.33 -3.38 14.70
C PHE A 116 -8.86 -4.81 14.38
N GLU A 117 -8.18 -5.47 15.31
CA GLU A 117 -7.64 -6.80 15.09
C GLU A 117 -8.73 -7.86 14.88
N ARG A 118 -9.86 -7.72 15.56
CA ARG A 118 -11.03 -8.58 15.37
C ARG A 118 -11.56 -8.52 13.93
N GLU A 119 -11.66 -7.33 13.36
CA GLU A 119 -12.27 -7.11 12.04
C GLU A 119 -11.28 -7.25 10.89
N PHE A 120 -10.01 -6.83 11.07
CA PHE A 120 -9.04 -6.68 9.99
C PHE A 120 -7.80 -7.57 10.12
N GLY A 121 -7.60 -8.23 11.23
CA GLY A 121 -6.42 -9.04 11.55
C GLY A 121 -5.39 -8.29 12.39
N ARG A 122 -4.34 -9.02 12.84
CA ARG A 122 -3.33 -8.46 13.74
C ARG A 122 -2.64 -7.24 13.17
N ALA A 123 -2.39 -6.26 14.04
CA ALA A 123 -1.72 -5.01 13.66
C ALA A 123 -0.20 -5.16 13.51
N ASN A 124 0.40 -6.10 14.24
CA ASN A 124 1.84 -6.41 14.17
C ASN A 124 2.03 -7.89 13.86
N TRP A 125 2.74 -8.22 12.81
CA TRP A 125 3.14 -9.59 12.47
C TRP A 125 4.10 -9.61 11.29
N ASP A 126 4.80 -10.73 11.09
CA ASP A 126 5.65 -10.96 9.93
C ASP A 126 5.51 -12.38 9.39
N ILE A 127 5.88 -12.56 8.13
CA ILE A 127 5.85 -13.84 7.44
C ILE A 127 6.93 -13.90 6.38
N ARG A 128 7.46 -15.10 6.14
CA ARG A 128 8.44 -15.34 5.09
C ARG A 128 7.84 -16.22 3.99
N PHE A 129 7.85 -15.72 2.78
CA PHE A 129 7.48 -16.46 1.58
C PHE A 129 8.75 -17.01 0.92
N GLN A 130 8.87 -18.33 0.84
CA GLN A 130 10.05 -18.98 0.31
C GLN A 130 9.77 -19.65 -1.04
N HIS A 131 10.58 -19.32 -2.04
CA HIS A 131 10.63 -20.04 -3.27
C HIS A 131 11.36 -21.37 -3.06
N PRO A 132 11.02 -22.44 -3.80
CA PRO A 132 11.84 -23.65 -3.81
C PRO A 132 13.32 -23.34 -4.11
N PRO A 133 14.25 -24.08 -3.49
CA PRO A 133 15.68 -23.86 -3.72
C PRO A 133 16.04 -23.91 -5.21
N ILE A 134 16.90 -23.01 -5.65
CA ILE A 134 17.38 -22.91 -7.02
C ILE A 134 18.89 -23.05 -7.06
N ASP A 135 19.41 -23.65 -8.14
CA ASP A 135 20.83 -23.71 -8.46
C ASP A 135 21.16 -22.66 -9.52
N PRO A 136 21.92 -21.60 -9.20
CA PRO A 136 22.34 -20.59 -10.16
C PRO A 136 23.17 -21.17 -11.33
N GLY A 137 23.98 -22.21 -11.04
CA GLY A 137 24.81 -22.86 -12.05
C GLY A 137 24.05 -23.66 -13.13
N SER A 138 22.76 -23.97 -12.84
CA SER A 138 21.86 -24.67 -13.76
C SER A 138 20.86 -23.76 -14.49
N GLY A 139 21.13 -22.46 -14.53
CA GLY A 139 20.21 -21.47 -15.10
C GLY A 139 18.92 -21.28 -14.25
N GLY A 140 19.03 -21.45 -12.93
CA GLY A 140 17.92 -21.23 -12.00
C GLY A 140 16.91 -22.39 -11.91
N SER A 141 17.29 -23.59 -12.30
CA SER A 141 16.42 -24.78 -12.15
C SER A 141 16.17 -25.09 -10.67
N VAL A 142 14.93 -25.44 -10.35
CA VAL A 142 14.55 -25.90 -9.00
C VAL A 142 15.23 -27.23 -8.69
N VAL A 143 15.90 -27.31 -7.55
CA VAL A 143 16.62 -28.50 -7.08
C VAL A 143 16.11 -28.95 -5.72
N ALA A 144 16.32 -30.22 -5.39
CA ALA A 144 16.05 -30.70 -4.03
C ALA A 144 17.11 -30.17 -3.05
N ALA A 145 16.67 -29.73 -1.88
CA ALA A 145 17.48 -29.03 -0.86
C ALA A 145 18.57 -29.89 -0.20
N GLU A 146 19.13 -30.89 -0.86
CA GLU A 146 20.13 -31.77 -0.30
C GLU A 146 21.57 -31.41 -0.72
N THR A 147 22.31 -30.85 0.21
CA THR A 147 23.79 -30.90 0.37
C THR A 147 24.70 -30.01 -0.47
N ASP A 148 24.22 -29.15 -1.36
CA ASP A 148 25.15 -28.29 -2.12
C ASP A 148 25.16 -26.86 -1.61
N LYS A 149 26.35 -26.31 -1.31
CA LYS A 149 26.54 -24.92 -0.83
C LYS A 149 26.25 -23.84 -1.89
N SER A 150 25.94 -24.25 -3.10
CA SER A 150 25.60 -23.34 -4.21
C SER A 150 24.10 -23.02 -4.31
N VAL A 151 23.27 -23.71 -3.54
CA VAL A 151 21.81 -23.57 -3.60
C VAL A 151 21.33 -22.32 -2.89
N ILE A 152 20.53 -21.52 -3.59
CA ILE A 152 19.91 -20.30 -3.06
C ILE A 152 18.41 -20.53 -2.82
N THR A 153 17.89 -20.05 -1.71
CA THR A 153 16.45 -20.08 -1.39
C THR A 153 15.90 -18.66 -1.39
N PRO A 154 15.39 -18.15 -2.51
CA PRO A 154 14.83 -16.80 -2.57
C PRO A 154 13.69 -16.64 -1.59
N THR A 155 13.78 -15.63 -0.73
CA THR A 155 12.83 -15.39 0.35
C THR A 155 12.32 -13.96 0.30
N LEU A 156 11.00 -13.77 0.36
CA LEU A 156 10.36 -12.48 0.62
C LEU A 156 9.93 -12.44 2.09
N HIS A 157 10.51 -11.55 2.88
CA HIS A 157 10.11 -11.32 4.26
C HIS A 157 9.19 -10.11 4.33
N LEU A 158 7.89 -10.35 4.49
CA LEU A 158 6.88 -9.33 4.67
C LEU A 158 6.70 -9.03 6.15
N ILE A 159 6.77 -7.77 6.53
CA ILE A 159 6.59 -7.26 7.89
C ILE A 159 5.44 -6.27 7.88
N ASN A 160 4.39 -6.54 8.66
CA ASN A 160 3.31 -5.62 8.97
C ASN A 160 3.59 -5.02 10.35
N LEU A 161 3.82 -3.70 10.42
CA LEU A 161 4.22 -3.01 11.63
C LEU A 161 3.29 -1.82 11.91
N ASN A 162 2.60 -1.85 13.04
CA ASN A 162 1.86 -0.70 13.54
C ASN A 162 2.82 0.29 14.20
N THR A 163 3.09 1.39 13.52
CA THR A 163 3.99 2.45 14.00
C THR A 163 3.29 3.59 14.71
N LEU A 164 1.95 3.63 14.73
CA LEU A 164 1.15 4.72 15.28
C LEU A 164 1.33 4.96 16.78
N ILE A 165 1.79 3.95 17.52
CA ILE A 165 1.89 3.99 18.98
C ILE A 165 3.34 3.93 19.50
N PHE A 166 4.34 4.10 18.65
CA PHE A 166 5.75 4.15 19.07
C PHE A 166 6.14 5.50 19.65
N ASP A 167 5.70 6.58 19.04
CA ASP A 167 5.99 7.92 19.57
C ASP A 167 5.15 8.24 20.81
N THR A 168 5.59 9.18 21.61
CA THR A 168 5.01 9.49 22.94
C THR A 168 4.57 10.95 23.05
N PRO A 169 3.73 11.27 24.02
CA PRO A 169 3.11 10.44 25.09
C PRO A 169 1.93 9.60 24.61
N ALA A 170 1.84 8.34 25.08
CA ALA A 170 0.80 7.38 24.74
C ALA A 170 -0.30 7.29 25.79
N LEU A 171 -1.54 7.04 25.36
CA LEU A 171 -2.69 6.80 26.25
C LEU A 171 -2.59 5.42 26.92
N SER A 172 -2.33 4.37 26.12
CA SER A 172 -2.17 3.00 26.63
C SER A 172 -0.71 2.58 26.64
N GLU A 173 -0.12 2.51 27.84
CA GLU A 173 1.22 1.99 28.04
C GLU A 173 1.31 0.48 27.70
N ALA A 174 0.23 -0.27 27.91
CA ALA A 174 0.18 -1.69 27.60
C ALA A 174 0.25 -1.94 26.08
N ALA A 175 -0.57 -1.24 25.29
CA ALA A 175 -0.55 -1.34 23.83
C ALA A 175 0.80 -0.89 23.25
N GLN A 176 1.37 0.19 23.79
CA GLN A 176 2.70 0.68 23.41
C GLN A 176 3.79 -0.37 23.72
N SER A 177 3.81 -0.87 24.95
CA SER A 177 4.79 -1.90 25.37
C SER A 177 4.67 -3.17 24.52
N HIS A 178 3.45 -3.58 24.17
CA HIS A 178 3.24 -4.73 23.30
C HIS A 178 3.88 -4.52 21.91
N SER A 179 3.70 -3.35 21.30
CA SER A 179 4.29 -3.04 19.99
C SER A 179 5.82 -2.92 20.06
N TYR A 180 6.38 -2.34 21.12
CA TYR A 180 7.82 -2.33 21.33
C TYR A 180 8.40 -3.72 21.54
N ASN A 181 7.72 -4.59 22.31
CA ASN A 181 8.14 -5.96 22.51
C ASN A 181 8.18 -6.74 21.19
N TYR A 182 7.15 -6.56 20.34
CA TYR A 182 7.15 -7.15 19.00
C TYR A 182 8.31 -6.64 18.15
N LEU A 183 8.55 -5.33 18.11
CA LEU A 183 9.65 -4.74 17.34
C LEU A 183 11.02 -5.27 17.84
N ASN A 184 11.24 -5.31 19.14
CA ASN A 184 12.48 -5.81 19.74
C ASN A 184 12.70 -7.29 19.45
N ASP A 185 11.64 -8.11 19.51
CA ASP A 185 11.70 -9.53 19.15
C ASP A 185 12.02 -9.71 17.67
N LEU A 186 11.36 -8.94 16.80
CA LEU A 186 11.65 -8.93 15.36
C LEU A 186 13.11 -8.57 15.09
N ILE A 187 13.62 -7.50 15.71
CA ILE A 187 15.02 -7.06 15.56
C ILE A 187 15.98 -8.16 16.03
N SER A 188 15.73 -8.75 17.21
CA SER A 188 16.59 -9.79 17.77
C SER A 188 16.66 -11.05 16.90
N LYS A 189 15.55 -11.44 16.30
CA LYS A 189 15.49 -12.56 15.33
C LYS A 189 16.16 -12.25 14.00
N ARG A 190 16.32 -10.98 13.68
CA ARG A 190 16.89 -10.49 12.42
C ARG A 190 18.35 -10.06 12.51
N LEU A 191 18.99 -10.25 13.67
CA LEU A 191 20.36 -9.78 13.89
C LEU A 191 21.32 -10.31 12.82
N TYR A 192 21.13 -11.54 12.34
CA TYR A 192 21.95 -12.20 11.34
C TYR A 192 21.11 -13.04 10.36
N PRO A 193 21.58 -13.24 9.11
CA PRO A 193 22.61 -12.50 8.38
C PRO A 193 22.07 -11.20 7.75
N VAL A 194 22.82 -10.12 7.79
CA VAL A 194 22.49 -8.83 7.14
C VAL A 194 22.85 -8.87 5.65
N GLU A 195 23.94 -9.55 5.32
CA GLU A 195 24.51 -9.69 3.97
C GLU A 195 23.76 -10.65 3.05
N ASP A 196 22.73 -11.33 3.57
CA ASP A 196 21.92 -12.24 2.75
C ASP A 196 21.09 -11.45 1.71
N ARG A 197 21.50 -11.54 0.43
CA ARG A 197 20.82 -10.91 -0.69
C ARG A 197 19.70 -11.78 -1.28
N SER A 198 19.62 -13.04 -0.88
CA SER A 198 18.52 -13.92 -1.28
C SER A 198 17.21 -13.60 -0.57
N THR A 199 17.26 -12.79 0.50
CA THR A 199 16.10 -12.32 1.25
C THR A 199 15.78 -10.87 0.93
N PHE A 200 14.55 -10.61 0.47
CA PHE A 200 14.00 -9.26 0.28
C PHE A 200 13.08 -8.91 1.44
N THR A 201 13.31 -7.78 2.09
CA THR A 201 12.48 -7.30 3.21
C THR A 201 11.47 -6.26 2.71
N LEU A 202 10.18 -6.58 2.81
CA LEU A 202 9.09 -5.66 2.52
C LEU A 202 8.46 -5.21 3.84
N LEU A 203 8.76 -3.97 4.25
CA LEU A 203 8.13 -3.36 5.42
C LEU A 203 6.87 -2.61 5.00
N LEU A 204 5.76 -2.95 5.61
CA LEU A 204 4.46 -2.30 5.46
C LEU A 204 4.13 -1.58 6.77
N THR A 205 3.88 -0.29 6.71
CA THR A 205 3.45 0.52 7.86
C THR A 205 2.57 1.67 7.39
N HIS A 206 1.90 2.35 8.32
CA HIS A 206 1.04 3.49 7.97
C HIS A 206 1.81 4.79 7.92
N LEU A 207 2.52 5.13 9.00
CA LEU A 207 3.26 6.40 9.07
C LEU A 207 4.56 6.32 8.26
N PRO A 208 4.86 7.37 7.48
CA PRO A 208 6.16 7.52 6.84
C PRO A 208 7.29 7.67 7.87
N LEU A 209 8.51 7.31 7.47
CA LEU A 209 9.70 7.55 8.28
C LEU A 209 10.02 9.05 8.32
N HIS A 210 10.82 9.44 9.32
CA HIS A 210 11.31 10.81 9.44
C HIS A 210 12.02 11.30 8.17
N LYS A 211 11.70 12.53 7.78
CA LYS A 211 12.34 13.23 6.67
C LYS A 211 12.58 14.68 7.07
N GLU A 212 13.67 15.24 6.57
CA GLU A 212 13.97 16.66 6.73
C GLU A 212 12.95 17.54 5.96
N GLU A 213 12.79 18.77 6.41
CA GLU A 213 11.95 19.77 5.75
C GLU A 213 12.33 19.91 4.24
N GLY A 214 11.32 20.01 3.39
CA GLY A 214 11.49 20.08 1.93
C GLY A 214 11.51 18.73 1.22
N VAL A 215 11.56 17.61 1.97
CA VAL A 215 11.46 16.27 1.40
C VAL A 215 10.05 15.73 1.60
N CYS A 216 9.09 16.05 0.78
CA CYS A 216 7.69 15.64 0.81
C CYS A 216 6.82 16.48 1.74
N THR A 217 6.50 16.03 2.98
CA THR A 217 5.62 16.74 3.90
C THR A 217 6.43 17.60 4.85
N ASP A 218 6.05 18.87 4.96
CA ASP A 218 6.64 19.82 5.89
C ASP A 218 5.85 19.86 7.22
N GLY A 219 6.41 20.50 8.26
CA GLY A 219 5.80 20.61 9.57
C GLY A 219 4.44 21.33 9.60
N PRO A 220 3.72 21.29 10.74
CA PRO A 220 4.20 20.75 12.01
C PRO A 220 4.19 19.22 12.01
N TYR A 221 5.28 18.63 12.48
CA TYR A 221 5.43 17.18 12.46
C TYR A 221 4.62 16.50 13.56
N PHE A 222 4.46 17.17 14.72
CA PHE A 222 3.76 16.65 15.88
C PHE A 222 2.82 17.70 16.46
N THR A 223 1.60 17.28 16.83
CA THR A 223 0.68 18.05 17.68
C THR A 223 0.24 17.21 18.87
N PHE A 224 -0.22 17.87 19.94
CA PHE A 224 -0.57 17.19 21.18
C PHE A 224 -1.98 17.59 21.62
N HIS A 225 -2.65 16.68 22.35
CA HIS A 225 -3.95 16.93 22.92
C HIS A 225 -3.86 17.98 24.02
N GLU A 226 -4.83 18.88 24.05
CA GLU A 226 -5.09 19.76 25.16
C GLU A 226 -5.84 19.01 26.26
N ASP A 227 -5.97 19.63 27.45
CA ASP A 227 -6.75 19.10 28.54
C ASP A 227 -8.19 18.89 28.08
N ASP A 228 -8.79 17.75 28.45
CA ASP A 228 -10.17 17.46 28.18
C ASP A 228 -10.89 17.15 29.49
N ASP A 229 -11.92 17.96 29.81
CA ASP A 229 -12.81 17.76 30.96
C ASP A 229 -13.87 16.67 30.65
N GLU A 230 -13.92 16.11 29.44
CA GLU A 230 -14.93 15.12 29.05
C GLU A 230 -14.41 13.69 29.22
N GLU A 231 -14.90 13.02 30.27
CA GLU A 231 -14.78 11.56 30.36
C GLU A 231 -15.63 10.89 29.28
N GLY A 232 -15.10 9.82 28.67
CA GLY A 232 -15.86 8.94 27.78
C GLY A 232 -17.04 8.26 28.52
N PRO A 233 -17.99 7.65 27.80
CA PRO A 233 -19.18 7.01 28.39
C PRO A 233 -18.88 5.90 29.39
N ASP A 234 -17.67 5.34 29.33
CA ASP A 234 -17.12 4.28 30.17
C ASP A 234 -16.21 4.78 31.30
N GLY A 235 -16.09 6.11 31.46
CA GLY A 235 -15.19 6.73 32.44
C GLY A 235 -13.71 6.64 32.08
N ILE A 236 -13.38 6.20 30.86
CA ILE A 236 -12.01 6.16 30.33
C ILE A 236 -11.76 7.44 29.55
N PRO A 237 -10.63 8.12 29.77
CA PRO A 237 -10.28 9.29 28.96
C PRO A 237 -10.24 8.96 27.47
N ARG A 238 -10.81 9.82 26.66
CA ARG A 238 -10.79 9.66 25.18
C ARG A 238 -9.38 9.79 24.62
N TRP A 239 -8.55 10.58 25.29
CA TRP A 239 -7.13 10.78 25.00
C TRP A 239 -6.36 11.10 26.29
N LYS A 240 -5.06 11.03 26.23
CA LYS A 240 -4.17 11.45 27.29
C LYS A 240 -3.93 12.96 27.19
N GLU A 241 -4.05 13.68 28.30
CA GLU A 241 -3.63 15.09 28.40
C GLU A 241 -2.16 15.21 27.98
N GLY A 242 -1.87 16.15 27.08
CA GLY A 242 -0.54 16.27 26.46
C GLY A 242 -0.10 15.08 25.63
N GLY A 243 -1.01 14.12 25.34
CA GLY A 243 -0.72 12.97 24.51
C GLY A 243 -0.58 13.32 23.03
N LEU A 244 0.12 12.48 22.28
CA LEU A 244 0.35 12.68 20.85
C LEU A 244 -0.97 12.59 20.08
N ARG A 245 -1.34 13.69 19.44
CA ARG A 245 -2.62 13.86 18.72
C ARG A 245 -2.51 13.65 17.23
N GLU A 246 -1.46 14.20 16.62
CA GLU A 246 -1.22 14.08 15.18
C GLU A 246 0.28 14.05 14.92
N GLN A 247 0.69 13.30 13.92
CA GLN A 247 2.05 13.29 13.41
C GLN A 247 2.04 13.00 11.91
N ASN A 248 2.88 13.70 11.14
CA ASN A 248 3.00 13.51 9.70
C ASN A 248 3.99 12.40 9.33
N HIS A 249 4.94 12.10 10.21
CA HIS A 249 5.91 11.03 10.08
C HIS A 249 6.40 10.60 11.46
N LEU A 250 7.08 9.47 11.55
CA LEU A 250 7.71 8.99 12.77
C LEU A 250 8.79 9.95 13.26
N SER A 251 9.10 9.88 14.56
CA SER A 251 10.29 10.56 15.08
C SER A 251 11.57 10.03 14.41
N ASP A 252 12.60 10.85 14.46
CA ASP A 252 13.94 10.51 13.98
C ASP A 252 14.49 9.26 14.71
N PHE A 253 14.29 9.17 16.03
CA PHE A 253 14.73 8.04 16.84
C PHE A 253 14.09 6.72 16.40
N ILE A 254 12.78 6.67 16.23
CA ILE A 254 12.09 5.43 15.79
C ILE A 254 12.48 5.06 14.37
N SER A 255 12.58 6.06 13.48
CA SER A 255 13.01 5.85 12.11
C SER A 255 14.44 5.29 12.02
N ALA A 256 15.38 5.87 12.77
CA ALA A 256 16.76 5.42 12.79
C ALA A 256 16.95 4.07 13.50
N SER A 257 16.76 4.10 14.81
CA SER A 257 17.15 2.96 15.67
C SER A 257 16.17 1.79 15.52
N GLY A 258 14.88 2.07 15.37
CA GLY A 258 13.86 1.02 15.22
C GLY A 258 13.86 0.39 13.83
N ILE A 259 13.85 1.20 12.78
CA ILE A 259 13.60 0.73 11.43
C ILE A 259 14.90 0.61 10.62
N LEU A 260 15.61 1.71 10.39
CA LEU A 260 16.78 1.69 9.50
C LEU A 260 17.91 0.83 10.05
N GLU A 261 18.25 0.97 11.32
CA GLU A 261 19.26 0.14 11.96
C GLU A 261 18.69 -1.20 12.44
N GLY A 262 17.57 -1.19 13.15
CA GLY A 262 16.99 -2.38 13.78
C GLY A 262 16.48 -3.40 12.76
N ILE A 263 15.52 -3.02 11.93
CA ILE A 263 14.94 -3.95 10.96
C ILE A 263 15.89 -4.18 9.79
N PHE A 264 16.46 -3.12 9.22
CA PHE A 264 17.28 -3.25 8.00
C PHE A 264 18.76 -3.48 8.27
N GLY A 265 19.26 -3.22 9.49
CA GLY A 265 20.68 -3.38 9.80
C GLY A 265 21.58 -2.37 9.07
N MET A 266 21.02 -1.25 8.65
CA MET A 266 21.68 -0.22 7.87
C MET A 266 22.37 0.78 8.81
N THR A 267 23.59 0.49 9.23
CA THR A 267 24.33 1.29 10.22
C THR A 267 25.33 2.27 9.60
N GLY A 268 25.75 2.03 8.35
CA GLY A 268 26.83 2.78 7.71
C GLY A 268 28.22 2.55 8.33
N ASN A 269 28.34 1.64 9.27
CA ASN A 269 29.61 1.30 9.89
C ASN A 269 30.28 0.14 9.15
N ASP A 270 31.38 0.38 8.48
CA ASP A 270 32.13 -0.63 7.71
C ASP A 270 32.57 -1.84 8.55
N ASN A 271 32.67 -1.67 9.88
CA ASN A 271 33.00 -2.75 10.80
C ASN A 271 31.77 -3.56 11.27
N ALA A 272 30.54 -3.11 10.96
CA ALA A 272 29.34 -3.85 11.25
C ALA A 272 29.13 -5.00 10.26
N PHE A 273 28.21 -5.91 10.60
CA PHE A 273 27.86 -7.03 9.73
C PHE A 273 27.35 -6.52 8.36
N GLY A 274 27.81 -7.15 7.29
CA GLY A 274 27.53 -6.73 5.92
C GLY A 274 28.11 -5.35 5.57
N GLY A 275 29.16 -4.89 6.28
CA GLY A 275 29.75 -3.57 6.08
C GLY A 275 28.79 -2.42 6.34
N GLY A 276 27.78 -2.64 7.20
CA GLY A 276 26.76 -1.64 7.51
C GLY A 276 25.81 -1.26 6.36
N GLN A 277 25.87 -1.99 5.24
CA GLN A 277 25.06 -1.72 4.04
C GLN A 277 23.56 -2.00 4.24
N GLY A 278 23.24 -2.84 5.22
CA GLY A 278 21.86 -3.23 5.49
C GLY A 278 21.29 -4.28 4.53
N ARG A 279 20.07 -4.70 4.82
CA ARG A 279 19.32 -5.71 4.05
C ARG A 279 18.70 -5.09 2.80
N LYS A 280 18.60 -5.90 1.74
CA LYS A 280 17.82 -5.54 0.54
C LYS A 280 16.33 -5.44 0.90
N GLY A 281 15.65 -4.40 0.44
CA GLY A 281 14.22 -4.27 0.73
C GLY A 281 13.59 -2.98 0.23
N LEU A 282 12.34 -2.79 0.66
CA LEU A 282 11.50 -1.64 0.36
C LEU A 282 10.60 -1.34 1.54
N ILE A 283 10.33 -0.06 1.78
CA ILE A 283 9.37 0.41 2.77
C ILE A 283 8.17 0.97 2.03
N LEU A 284 6.96 0.49 2.36
CA LEU A 284 5.70 1.03 1.85
C LEU A 284 4.90 1.65 2.98
N THR A 285 4.47 2.89 2.77
CA THR A 285 3.71 3.67 3.75
C THR A 285 2.45 4.27 3.14
N GLY A 286 1.52 4.65 4.00
CA GLY A 286 0.31 5.39 3.68
C GLY A 286 0.35 6.81 4.22
N HIS A 287 -0.74 7.27 4.84
CA HIS A 287 -0.91 8.49 5.60
C HIS A 287 -0.83 9.80 4.78
N ASP A 288 0.27 10.11 4.12
CA ASP A 288 0.34 11.26 3.22
C ASP A 288 -0.40 10.97 1.92
N HIS A 289 -1.57 11.58 1.78
CA HIS A 289 -2.46 11.36 0.64
C HIS A 289 -1.87 11.78 -0.70
N THR A 290 -0.91 12.69 -0.71
CA THR A 290 -0.25 13.15 -1.93
C THR A 290 0.80 12.19 -2.44
N GLY A 291 1.28 11.33 -1.55
CA GLY A 291 2.31 10.35 -1.81
C GLY A 291 3.72 10.95 -1.87
N CYS A 292 4.69 10.12 -1.56
CA CYS A 292 6.10 10.47 -1.56
C CYS A 292 6.94 9.29 -2.00
N ASP A 293 8.00 9.56 -2.73
CA ASP A 293 9.01 8.58 -3.13
C ASP A 293 10.37 9.10 -2.69
N ALA A 294 10.95 8.49 -1.69
CA ALA A 294 12.17 8.97 -1.03
C ALA A 294 13.19 7.83 -0.84
N VAL A 295 14.45 8.22 -0.70
CA VAL A 295 15.56 7.34 -0.32
C VAL A 295 16.14 7.85 0.98
N HIS A 296 16.18 6.95 1.98
CA HIS A 296 16.92 7.15 3.21
C HIS A 296 18.34 6.63 3.03
N PHE A 297 19.32 7.38 3.49
CA PHE A 297 20.73 7.02 3.35
C PHE A 297 21.57 7.54 4.51
N VAL A 298 22.74 6.92 4.72
CA VAL A 298 23.71 7.40 5.72
C VAL A 298 24.42 8.64 5.18
N ASN A 299 24.39 9.72 5.94
CA ASN A 299 25.06 10.97 5.59
C ASN A 299 26.41 11.09 6.33
N HIS A 300 27.46 10.58 5.73
CA HIS A 300 28.82 10.63 6.28
C HIS A 300 29.36 12.07 6.49
N THR A 301 28.80 13.06 5.78
CA THR A 301 29.22 14.46 5.94
C THR A 301 28.77 15.02 7.29
N LYS A 302 27.60 14.61 7.77
CA LYS A 302 27.12 15.00 9.10
C LYS A 302 27.97 14.39 10.21
N GLU A 303 28.41 13.15 10.08
CA GLU A 303 29.29 12.50 11.07
C GLU A 303 30.61 13.27 11.26
N VAL A 304 31.22 13.75 10.18
CA VAL A 304 32.48 14.53 10.25
C VAL A 304 32.30 15.92 10.88
N GLU A 305 31.15 16.54 10.71
CA GLU A 305 30.85 17.83 11.35
C GLU A 305 30.58 17.67 12.85
N GLU A 306 30.00 16.56 13.28
CA GLU A 306 29.75 16.21 14.68
C GLU A 306 31.04 15.92 15.44
N GLU A 307 31.91 15.10 14.90
CA GLU A 307 33.23 14.83 15.51
C GLU A 307 34.04 16.10 15.72
N LYS A 308 33.93 17.09 14.80
CA LYS A 308 34.59 18.39 14.94
C LYS A 308 33.94 19.31 15.97
N GLN A 309 32.62 19.18 16.23
CA GLN A 309 31.94 19.93 17.27
C GLN A 309 32.19 19.34 18.68
N GLU A 310 32.32 18.03 18.82
CA GLU A 310 32.64 17.37 20.10
C GLU A 310 34.04 17.72 20.61
N GLU A 311 35.05 17.87 19.73
CA GLU A 311 36.41 18.29 20.12
C GLU A 311 36.50 19.75 20.59
N GLY A 312 35.50 20.59 20.33
CA GLY A 312 35.50 22.02 20.64
C GLY A 312 34.72 22.48 21.87
N THR A 313 33.86 21.63 22.47
CA THR A 313 32.93 22.10 23.51
C THR A 313 32.93 21.20 24.73
N SER A 314 33.74 21.55 25.72
CA SER A 314 33.65 20.96 27.08
C SER A 314 32.42 21.55 27.79
N GLY A 315 31.32 20.81 27.87
CA GLY A 315 30.21 21.09 28.78
C GLY A 315 28.79 21.13 28.23
N GLY A 316 28.52 20.76 26.97
CA GLY A 316 27.17 20.57 26.46
C GLY A 316 26.77 19.10 26.43
N THR A 317 25.54 18.75 26.81
CA THR A 317 24.94 17.46 26.46
C THR A 317 25.07 17.32 24.95
N PRO A 318 25.63 16.20 24.42
CA PRO A 318 25.67 16.00 22.97
C PRO A 318 24.25 16.09 22.44
N SER A 319 23.95 17.08 21.62
CA SER A 319 22.74 17.01 20.79
C SER A 319 23.01 15.87 19.84
N GLN A 320 22.33 14.75 20.03
CA GLN A 320 22.37 13.61 19.13
C GLN A 320 21.94 14.11 17.76
N SER A 321 22.89 14.46 16.91
CA SER A 321 22.57 14.93 15.58
C SER A 321 22.25 13.72 14.72
N TRP A 322 21.22 13.89 13.92
CA TRP A 322 20.70 12.87 13.02
C TRP A 322 21.71 12.56 11.91
N LYS A 323 22.26 11.37 11.92
CA LYS A 323 23.22 10.92 10.88
C LYS A 323 22.55 10.44 9.60
N TRP A 324 21.23 10.16 9.65
CA TRP A 324 20.46 9.75 8.51
C TRP A 324 19.95 10.97 7.76
N ALA A 325 19.82 10.85 6.45
CA ALA A 325 19.20 11.86 5.61
C ALA A 325 18.24 11.19 4.64
N ALA A 326 17.28 11.95 4.16
CA ALA A 326 16.36 11.53 3.12
C ALA A 326 16.40 12.48 1.94
N LYS A 327 16.16 11.97 0.74
CA LYS A 327 16.01 12.76 -0.48
C LYS A 327 14.93 12.13 -1.36
N ARG A 328 14.31 12.93 -2.23
CA ARG A 328 13.37 12.41 -3.22
C ARG A 328 14.07 11.40 -4.12
N TYR A 329 13.40 10.27 -4.36
CA TYR A 329 13.93 9.24 -5.25
C TYR A 329 13.97 9.75 -6.69
N THR A 330 15.12 9.54 -7.33
CA THR A 330 15.30 9.60 -8.78
C THR A 330 16.29 8.51 -9.14
N GLU A 331 16.15 7.88 -10.29
CA GLU A 331 17.06 6.80 -10.71
C GLU A 331 18.54 7.22 -10.69
N SER A 332 18.81 8.50 -10.94
CA SER A 332 20.16 9.06 -10.91
C SER A 332 20.71 9.33 -9.51
N ASN A 333 19.87 9.30 -8.47
CA ASN A 333 20.24 9.65 -7.09
C ASN A 333 20.65 8.44 -6.24
N VAL A 334 20.44 7.22 -6.71
CA VAL A 334 20.85 6.01 -6.00
C VAL A 334 22.36 5.86 -6.17
N GLN A 335 23.11 6.27 -5.16
CA GLN A 335 24.54 6.02 -5.10
C GLN A 335 24.75 4.60 -4.60
N SER A 336 25.41 3.77 -5.41
CA SER A 336 25.62 2.35 -5.10
C SER A 336 26.55 2.10 -3.90
N GLU A 337 27.29 3.12 -3.47
CA GLU A 337 28.30 3.01 -2.41
C GLU A 337 27.81 3.42 -1.02
N THR A 338 26.67 4.13 -0.93
CA THR A 338 26.13 4.60 0.35
C THR A 338 25.02 3.65 0.80
N PRO A 339 25.02 3.16 2.06
CA PRO A 339 23.88 2.42 2.57
C PRO A 339 22.59 3.21 2.38
N SER A 340 21.62 2.64 1.67
CA SER A 340 20.38 3.33 1.35
C SER A 340 19.20 2.38 1.22
N ILE A 341 18.00 2.88 1.53
CA ILE A 341 16.74 2.17 1.32
C ILE A 341 15.67 3.12 0.80
N ARG A 342 14.87 2.62 -0.12
CA ARG A 342 13.74 3.37 -0.69
C ARG A 342 12.49 3.21 0.17
N GLU A 343 11.81 4.31 0.38
CA GLU A 343 10.48 4.39 0.98
C GLU A 343 9.51 4.99 -0.02
N VAL A 344 8.37 4.31 -0.22
CA VAL A 344 7.31 4.82 -1.08
C VAL A 344 6.03 4.98 -0.27
N THR A 345 5.64 6.22 -0.04
CA THR A 345 4.31 6.57 0.46
C THR A 345 3.33 6.56 -0.70
N LEU A 346 2.34 5.67 -0.65
CA LEU A 346 1.38 5.54 -1.75
C LEU A 346 0.39 6.70 -1.75
N ARG A 347 0.09 7.22 -2.94
CA ARG A 347 -0.96 8.21 -3.11
C ARG A 347 -2.33 7.61 -2.77
N SER A 348 -3.18 8.42 -2.15
CA SER A 348 -4.50 7.99 -1.70
C SER A 348 -5.39 7.46 -2.84
N MET A 349 -6.14 6.40 -2.53
CA MET A 349 -7.20 5.87 -3.38
C MET A 349 -8.45 6.79 -3.41
N MET A 350 -8.55 7.77 -2.52
CA MET A 350 -9.70 8.70 -2.48
C MET A 350 -9.80 9.52 -3.75
N GLY A 351 -11.04 9.80 -4.15
CA GLY A 351 -11.33 10.47 -5.42
C GLY A 351 -10.78 11.89 -5.56
N GLU A 352 -10.67 12.63 -4.46
CA GLU A 352 -10.08 13.98 -4.43
C GLU A 352 -8.58 13.98 -4.73
N PHE A 353 -7.88 12.87 -4.45
CA PHE A 353 -6.47 12.67 -4.78
C PHE A 353 -6.27 11.92 -6.10
N GLY A 354 -7.34 11.65 -6.87
CA GLY A 354 -7.28 11.06 -8.20
C GLY A 354 -7.37 9.54 -8.24
N GLY A 355 -7.70 8.89 -7.12
CA GLY A 355 -7.97 7.44 -7.06
C GLY A 355 -6.77 6.60 -7.46
N ASN A 356 -5.71 6.63 -6.69
CA ASN A 356 -4.47 5.93 -7.01
C ASN A 356 -4.38 4.57 -6.31
N ALA A 357 -3.65 3.65 -6.93
CA ALA A 357 -3.17 2.44 -6.28
C ALA A 357 -1.75 2.12 -6.78
N GLY A 358 -0.94 1.49 -5.93
CA GLY A 358 0.39 1.03 -6.29
C GLY A 358 0.37 -0.41 -6.78
N LEU A 359 1.17 -0.72 -7.79
CA LEU A 359 1.52 -2.08 -8.18
C LEU A 359 3.00 -2.30 -7.93
N LEU A 360 3.33 -3.18 -7.00
CA LEU A 360 4.69 -3.64 -6.75
C LEU A 360 4.91 -4.97 -7.47
N SER A 361 5.93 -5.02 -8.31
CA SER A 361 6.46 -6.24 -8.89
C SER A 361 7.84 -6.50 -8.29
N ALA A 362 8.03 -7.66 -7.68
CA ALA A 362 9.33 -8.07 -7.16
C ALA A 362 9.70 -9.45 -7.72
N TRP A 363 10.96 -9.63 -8.09
CA TRP A 363 11.46 -10.87 -8.65
C TRP A 363 12.90 -11.13 -8.19
N PHE A 364 13.27 -12.39 -8.19
CA PHE A 364 14.64 -12.78 -7.89
C PHE A 364 15.44 -12.89 -9.18
N ASP A 365 16.50 -12.10 -9.31
CA ASP A 365 17.46 -12.20 -10.40
C ASP A 365 18.46 -13.31 -10.08
N VAL A 366 18.38 -14.41 -10.82
CA VAL A 366 19.22 -15.58 -10.62
C VAL A 366 20.68 -15.29 -10.96
N ASP A 367 20.93 -14.48 -11.98
CA ASP A 367 22.28 -14.15 -12.44
C ASP A 367 23.00 -13.22 -11.47
N ALA A 368 22.26 -12.24 -10.91
CA ALA A 368 22.77 -11.36 -9.87
C ALA A 368 22.77 -12.01 -8.47
N GLY A 369 21.96 -13.04 -8.24
CA GLY A 369 21.79 -13.71 -6.96
C GLY A 369 21.07 -12.84 -5.92
N GLU A 370 20.25 -11.86 -6.36
CA GLU A 370 19.54 -10.93 -5.50
C GLU A 370 18.13 -10.61 -6.02
N TRP A 371 17.31 -10.03 -5.12
CA TRP A 371 15.99 -9.52 -5.49
C TRP A 371 16.10 -8.16 -6.20
N ASP A 372 15.21 -7.97 -7.17
CA ASP A 372 14.94 -6.68 -7.79
C ASP A 372 13.44 -6.38 -7.75
N TYR A 373 13.05 -5.12 -7.94
CA TYR A 373 11.66 -4.71 -7.88
C TYR A 373 11.37 -3.46 -8.69
N GLU A 374 10.13 -3.33 -9.10
CA GLU A 374 9.56 -2.13 -9.72
C GLU A 374 8.24 -1.77 -9.03
N ILE A 375 8.01 -0.49 -8.79
CA ILE A 375 6.76 0.02 -8.27
C ILE A 375 6.17 1.06 -9.21
N THR A 376 4.92 0.88 -9.58
CA THR A 376 4.18 1.76 -10.48
C THR A 376 2.93 2.27 -9.80
N MET A 377 2.72 3.61 -9.83
CA MET A 377 1.48 4.22 -9.38
C MET A 377 0.44 4.21 -10.50
N CYS A 378 -0.71 3.59 -10.24
CA CYS A 378 -1.81 3.45 -11.17
C CYS A 378 -2.94 4.45 -10.81
N PRO A 379 -3.10 5.57 -11.54
CA PRO A 379 -4.26 6.42 -11.38
C PRO A 379 -5.50 5.71 -11.96
N ALA A 380 -6.44 5.35 -11.10
CA ALA A 380 -7.59 4.53 -11.50
C ALA A 380 -8.83 5.36 -11.89
N GLY A 381 -8.73 6.68 -11.85
CA GLY A 381 -9.76 7.57 -12.38
C GLY A 381 -10.26 8.64 -11.41
N VAL A 382 -10.88 9.65 -11.99
CA VAL A 382 -11.41 10.80 -11.26
C VAL A 382 -12.86 10.48 -10.84
N GLN A 383 -13.14 10.53 -9.55
CA GLN A 383 -14.42 10.09 -8.96
C GLN A 383 -15.65 10.76 -9.59
N HIS A 384 -15.60 12.07 -9.84
CA HIS A 384 -16.73 12.76 -10.43
C HIS A 384 -17.00 12.36 -11.90
N ILE A 385 -15.96 12.01 -12.65
CA ILE A 385 -16.11 11.47 -14.02
C ILE A 385 -16.76 10.08 -13.96
N TRP A 386 -16.30 9.24 -13.03
CA TRP A 386 -16.87 7.92 -12.80
C TRP A 386 -18.38 8.01 -12.51
N TRP A 387 -18.80 8.93 -11.62
CA TRP A 387 -20.21 9.16 -11.33
C TRP A 387 -20.98 9.69 -12.54
N ALA A 388 -20.41 10.66 -13.28
CA ALA A 388 -21.05 11.21 -14.48
C ALA A 388 -21.34 10.11 -15.51
N VAL A 389 -20.41 9.20 -15.75
CA VAL A 389 -20.61 8.06 -16.67
C VAL A 389 -21.74 7.15 -16.19
N HIS A 390 -21.84 6.86 -14.90
CA HIS A 390 -22.93 6.01 -14.37
C HIS A 390 -24.28 6.68 -14.46
N VAL A 391 -24.36 7.98 -14.18
CA VAL A 391 -25.62 8.76 -14.35
C VAL A 391 -26.03 8.80 -15.81
N LEU A 392 -25.11 9.05 -16.74
CA LEU A 392 -25.41 9.04 -18.18
C LEU A 392 -25.86 7.66 -18.64
N ALA A 393 -25.21 6.58 -18.20
CA ALA A 393 -25.60 5.21 -18.51
C ALA A 393 -27.01 4.90 -18.00
N LEU A 394 -27.35 5.32 -16.77
CA LEU A 394 -28.69 5.14 -16.20
C LEU A 394 -29.74 5.92 -16.99
N VAL A 395 -29.50 7.19 -17.32
CA VAL A 395 -30.38 8.01 -18.12
C VAL A 395 -30.62 7.39 -19.52
N THR A 396 -29.53 6.94 -20.15
CA THR A 396 -29.61 6.26 -21.46
C THR A 396 -30.45 4.98 -21.38
N LEU A 397 -30.27 4.19 -20.33
CA LEU A 397 -31.07 2.98 -20.10
C LEU A 397 -32.55 3.30 -19.92
N ILE A 398 -32.89 4.29 -19.09
CA ILE A 398 -34.27 4.73 -18.88
C ILE A 398 -34.92 5.22 -20.21
N VAL A 399 -34.21 6.06 -20.94
CA VAL A 399 -34.70 6.56 -22.25
C VAL A 399 -34.92 5.42 -23.25
N SER A 400 -33.97 4.46 -23.27
CA SER A 400 -34.08 3.29 -24.14
C SER A 400 -35.28 2.42 -23.77
N LEU A 401 -35.51 2.17 -22.49
CA LEU A 401 -36.67 1.42 -22.01
C LEU A 401 -37.99 2.15 -22.34
N LEU A 402 -38.07 3.46 -22.12
CA LEU A 402 -39.21 4.27 -22.48
C LEU A 402 -39.49 4.21 -23.99
N TRP A 403 -38.43 4.30 -24.80
CA TRP A 403 -38.57 4.18 -26.25
C TRP A 403 -39.14 2.81 -26.67
N VAL A 404 -38.65 1.71 -26.07
CA VAL A 404 -39.18 0.35 -26.32
C VAL A 404 -40.66 0.27 -25.93
N VAL A 405 -41.02 0.77 -24.73
CA VAL A 405 -42.42 0.78 -24.28
C VAL A 405 -43.32 1.59 -25.23
N LEU A 406 -42.88 2.77 -25.63
CA LEU A 406 -43.64 3.60 -26.60
C LEU A 406 -43.80 2.90 -27.95
N ARG A 407 -42.80 2.15 -28.41
CA ARG A 407 -42.90 1.34 -29.65
C ARG A 407 -43.89 0.19 -29.52
N LEU A 408 -43.98 -0.43 -28.34
CA LEU A 408 -44.89 -1.55 -28.06
C LEU A 408 -46.35 -1.09 -27.84
N VAL A 409 -46.55 0.10 -27.28
CA VAL A 409 -47.88 0.65 -26.94
C VAL A 409 -48.37 1.63 -27.98
N GLY A 410 -47.51 2.13 -28.88
CA GLY A 410 -47.87 3.06 -29.96
C GLY A 410 -48.91 2.46 -30.90
N PRO A 411 -49.84 3.29 -31.46
CA PRO A 411 -50.90 2.79 -32.28
C PRO A 411 -50.34 2.05 -33.51
N ALA A 412 -50.91 0.87 -33.76
CA ALA A 412 -50.64 0.14 -35.00
C ALA A 412 -50.85 1.09 -36.18
N GLU A 413 -49.91 1.19 -37.10
CA GLU A 413 -50.05 1.94 -38.32
C GLU A 413 -51.37 1.53 -38.99
N VAL A 414 -52.33 2.45 -39.07
CA VAL A 414 -53.53 2.29 -39.87
C VAL A 414 -53.02 2.24 -41.29
N SER A 415 -52.97 1.05 -41.87
CA SER A 415 -52.71 0.83 -43.28
C SER A 415 -53.91 1.38 -44.04
N THR A 416 -53.86 2.63 -44.45
CA THR A 416 -54.74 3.20 -45.48
C THR A 416 -54.37 2.54 -46.80
N LYS A 417 -55.10 1.47 -47.11
CA LYS A 417 -55.17 0.94 -48.46
C LYS A 417 -56.02 1.93 -49.24
N ASP A 418 -55.45 2.99 -49.76
CA ASP A 418 -56.04 3.76 -50.83
C ASP A 418 -55.86 3.03 -52.17
N GLY A 419 -56.99 2.53 -52.66
CA GLY A 419 -57.11 1.94 -53.97
C GLY A 419 -56.91 3.01 -55.04
N VAL A 420 -55.77 3.00 -55.69
CA VAL A 420 -55.61 3.77 -56.95
C VAL A 420 -55.75 2.80 -58.11
N GLN A 421 -56.86 3.05 -58.79
CA GLN A 421 -57.29 2.48 -60.04
C GLN A 421 -56.26 2.68 -61.17
N LYS A 422 -55.83 1.55 -61.77
CA LYS A 422 -54.99 1.55 -62.96
C LYS A 422 -55.70 2.25 -64.11
N ASN A 423 -55.13 3.30 -64.65
CA ASN A 423 -55.39 3.71 -66.07
C ASN A 423 -54.05 3.52 -66.82
N SER A 424 -54.12 2.59 -67.74
CA SER A 424 -53.08 2.26 -68.71
C SER A 424 -53.15 3.26 -69.89
N SER A 425 -52.03 3.83 -70.28
CA SER A 425 -51.73 4.11 -71.70
C SER A 425 -50.25 4.34 -71.94
N PRO A 426 -49.68 3.85 -73.04
CA PRO A 426 -48.26 3.72 -73.26
C PRO A 426 -47.65 4.83 -74.09
N ILE A 427 -46.51 5.37 -73.81
CA ILE A 427 -45.68 6.13 -74.75
C ILE A 427 -44.20 5.92 -74.59
N LYS A 428 -43.63 5.30 -75.63
CA LYS A 428 -42.40 5.50 -76.38
C LYS A 428 -40.99 5.69 -75.65
N LYS A 429 -40.13 4.81 -76.04
CA LYS A 429 -38.65 4.82 -76.08
C LYS A 429 -38.04 6.18 -76.51
N GLY A 430 -37.01 6.60 -75.83
CA GLY A 430 -36.03 7.57 -76.29
C GLY A 430 -34.61 7.19 -75.71
N GLN A 431 -33.67 7.02 -76.59
CA GLN A 431 -32.30 6.55 -76.40
C GLN A 431 -31.38 7.56 -75.73
N SER A 432 -30.43 6.98 -75.00
CA SER A 432 -28.99 7.29 -74.95
C SER A 432 -28.48 8.70 -74.75
N HIS A 433 -27.65 8.86 -73.75
CA HIS A 433 -26.24 9.16 -73.99
C HIS A 433 -25.44 8.97 -72.70
N ALA A 434 -24.33 8.20 -72.83
CA ALA A 434 -23.28 8.05 -71.88
C ALA A 434 -22.33 9.25 -71.98
N GLU A 435 -21.88 9.75 -70.83
CA GLU A 435 -20.63 10.49 -70.84
C GLU A 435 -19.79 10.17 -69.61
N LYS A 436 -18.52 10.00 -69.88
CA LYS A 436 -17.45 9.44 -69.12
C LYS A 436 -16.78 10.49 -68.20
N ILE A 437 -16.44 10.07 -67.03
CA ILE A 437 -15.22 10.24 -66.18
C ILE A 437 -14.24 11.36 -66.61
N PRO A 438 -13.56 12.09 -65.63
CA PRO A 438 -12.26 11.59 -65.22
C PRO A 438 -11.92 11.64 -63.70
N LYS A 439 -11.03 10.67 -63.35
CA LYS A 439 -10.20 10.59 -62.17
C LYS A 439 -9.17 11.72 -62.15
N GLN A 440 -8.84 12.18 -60.92
CA GLN A 440 -7.48 12.63 -60.53
C GLN A 440 -7.33 12.28 -59.04
N GLU A 441 -6.50 11.43 -58.64
CA GLU A 441 -5.04 11.31 -58.41
C GLU A 441 -4.47 12.31 -57.39
N LYS A 442 -4.01 11.68 -56.29
CA LYS A 442 -2.95 11.94 -55.34
C LYS A 442 -2.21 13.29 -55.36
N THR A 443 -1.97 13.81 -54.16
CA THR A 443 -0.57 13.97 -53.65
C THR A 443 -0.53 14.20 -52.13
N THR A 444 0.37 13.49 -51.49
CA THR A 444 1.13 13.62 -50.28
C THR A 444 1.59 15.05 -49.90
N GLU A 445 1.46 15.36 -48.61
CA GLU A 445 2.55 15.77 -47.76
C GLU A 445 2.20 15.48 -46.30
#